data_d50d266952a2c8665c2059132c674cb8
#
_entry.id   d50d266952a2c8665c2059132c674cb8
#
_cell.length_a   1.000
_cell.length_b   1.000
_cell.length_c   1.000
_cell.angle_alpha   90.00
_cell.angle_beta   90.00
_cell.angle_gamma   90.00
#
_symmetry.space_group_name_H-M   'P 1'
#
loop_
_entity.id
_entity.type
_entity.pdbx_description
1 polymer ?
#
loop_
_entity_poly.entity_id
_entity_poly.type
_entity_poly.pdbx_seq_one_letter_code
_entity_poly.pdbx_strand_id
1 'polypeptide(L)'
;LRTTLTVRNRLPHAYPTGAPFRNYFIRLATYDKDGKQLWKNYEKHPNKDDPQAAFSLTLGDKEGKPTVPPKATQILRDSRLAPNEVRTLKYEIPLTGATRIVRAEALYDLLLPPIKANMKGKLPDELLQPKLAASAEIRL
;
A
#
# COMPACT_ATOMS: atom_id res chain seq x y z
N LEU A 1 9.90 -0.21 -18.87
CA LEU A 1 8.70 -0.99 -19.15
C LEU A 1 7.47 -0.18 -18.78
N ARG A 2 6.61 0.11 -19.76
CA ARG A 2 5.27 0.65 -19.47
C ARG A 2 4.34 -0.51 -19.16
N THR A 3 3.64 -0.44 -18.04
CA THR A 3 2.71 -1.48 -17.62
C THR A 3 1.50 -0.91 -16.90
N THR A 4 0.46 -1.69 -16.83
CA THR A 4 -0.73 -1.41 -16.02
C THR A 4 -0.92 -2.53 -15.01
N LEU A 5 -1.23 -2.14 -13.79
CA LEU A 5 -1.62 -3.06 -12.72
C LEU A 5 -3.11 -2.84 -12.41
N THR A 6 -3.90 -3.89 -12.54
CA THR A 6 -5.32 -3.85 -12.18
C THR A 6 -5.51 -4.43 -10.79
N VAL A 7 -6.06 -3.62 -9.90
CA VAL A 7 -6.42 -4.03 -8.53
C VAL A 7 -7.94 -4.08 -8.43
N ARG A 8 -8.47 -5.23 -7.98
CA ARG A 8 -9.91 -5.43 -7.86
C ARG A 8 -10.31 -5.74 -6.42
N ASN A 9 -11.20 -4.95 -5.87
CA ASN A 9 -11.90 -5.27 -4.63
C ASN A 9 -13.09 -6.19 -4.96
N ARG A 10 -13.08 -7.43 -4.48
CA ARG A 10 -14.17 -8.38 -4.69
C ARG A 10 -15.18 -8.43 -3.53
N LEU A 11 -15.01 -7.55 -2.55
CA LEU A 11 -15.86 -7.49 -1.38
C LEU A 11 -17.02 -6.52 -1.58
N PRO A 12 -18.16 -6.75 -0.90
CA PRO A 12 -19.33 -5.86 -0.97
C PRO A 12 -19.17 -4.60 -0.12
N HIS A 13 -17.96 -4.33 0.38
CA HIS A 13 -17.64 -3.14 1.18
C HIS A 13 -16.29 -2.56 0.78
N ALA A 14 -16.01 -1.33 1.23
CA ALA A 14 -14.74 -0.67 0.96
C ALA A 14 -13.55 -1.44 1.58
N TYR A 15 -12.40 -1.45 0.89
CA TYR A 15 -11.18 -2.12 1.33
C TYR A 15 -9.97 -1.18 1.33
N PRO A 16 -9.15 -1.14 2.40
CA PRO A 16 -9.30 -1.87 3.65
C PRO A 16 -10.51 -1.38 4.47
N THR A 17 -11.07 -2.27 5.28
CA THR A 17 -12.20 -1.98 6.17
C THR A 17 -11.76 -1.93 7.63
N GLY A 18 -12.66 -1.48 8.51
CA GLY A 18 -12.42 -1.37 9.96
C GLY A 18 -11.73 -0.07 10.35
N ALA A 19 -10.83 -0.14 11.30
CA ALA A 19 -10.21 1.05 11.87
C ALA A 19 -9.42 1.87 10.82
N PRO A 20 -9.53 3.22 10.86
CA PRO A 20 -8.92 4.10 9.83
C PRO A 20 -7.39 4.07 9.78
N PHE A 21 -6.73 3.52 10.77
CA PHE A 21 -5.28 3.33 10.77
C PHE A 21 -4.80 2.07 10.02
N ARG A 22 -5.73 1.24 9.54
CA ARG A 22 -5.42 0.12 8.64
C ARG A 22 -5.17 0.62 7.24
N ASN A 23 -4.21 0.03 6.58
CA ASN A 23 -3.91 0.39 5.20
C ASN A 23 -3.60 -0.84 4.34
N TYR A 24 -3.81 -0.67 3.07
CA TYR A 24 -3.50 -1.63 2.03
C TYR A 24 -2.68 -0.91 0.98
N PHE A 25 -1.63 -1.52 0.49
CA PHE A 25 -0.77 -0.89 -0.50
C PHE A 25 -0.14 -1.88 -1.47
N ILE A 26 0.29 -1.37 -2.59
CA ILE A 26 0.98 -2.16 -3.60
C ILE A 26 2.49 -1.89 -3.53
N ARG A 27 3.27 -2.96 -3.41
CA ARG A 27 4.69 -2.97 -3.68
C ARG A 27 4.91 -3.48 -5.09
N LEU A 28 5.39 -2.62 -5.98
CA LEU A 28 5.84 -2.99 -7.31
C LEU A 28 7.36 -2.95 -7.32
N ALA A 29 8.00 -4.05 -7.69
CA ALA A 29 9.45 -4.17 -7.60
C ALA A 29 10.02 -4.98 -8.78
N THR A 30 11.30 -4.74 -9.07
CA THR A 30 12.06 -5.53 -10.05
C THR A 30 13.17 -6.31 -9.36
N TYR A 31 13.47 -7.49 -9.89
CA TYR A 31 14.47 -8.39 -9.34
C TYR A 31 15.37 -8.95 -10.45
N ASP A 32 16.60 -9.27 -10.08
CA ASP A 32 17.52 -10.02 -10.94
C ASP A 32 17.28 -11.54 -10.88
N LYS A 33 18.12 -12.30 -11.57
CA LYS A 33 18.06 -13.78 -11.62
C LYS A 33 18.26 -14.45 -10.25
N ASP A 34 18.95 -13.79 -9.32
CA ASP A 34 19.27 -14.30 -8.00
C ASP A 34 18.25 -13.84 -6.93
N GLY A 35 17.20 -13.14 -7.35
CA GLY A 35 16.15 -12.64 -6.48
C GLY A 35 16.51 -11.35 -5.74
N LYS A 36 17.61 -10.68 -6.08
CA LYS A 36 17.97 -9.39 -5.52
C LYS A 36 17.08 -8.31 -6.08
N GLN A 37 16.49 -7.51 -5.19
CA GLN A 37 15.67 -6.37 -5.58
C GLN A 37 16.54 -5.28 -6.21
N LEU A 38 16.20 -4.86 -7.41
CA LEU A 38 16.86 -3.79 -8.16
C LEU A 38 16.17 -2.44 -8.03
N TRP A 39 14.86 -2.45 -7.96
CA TRP A 39 14.02 -1.26 -7.86
C TRP A 39 12.70 -1.58 -7.16
N LYS A 40 12.06 -0.59 -6.55
CA LYS A 40 10.67 -0.62 -6.09
C LYS A 40 10.02 0.76 -6.21
N ASN A 41 8.69 0.80 -6.24
CA ASN A 41 7.90 2.02 -6.45
C ASN A 41 7.87 2.99 -5.25
N TYR A 42 8.51 2.69 -4.14
CA TYR A 42 8.61 3.60 -2.99
C TYR A 42 9.90 3.33 -2.20
N GLU A 43 10.36 4.31 -1.43
CA GLU A 43 11.51 4.13 -0.54
C GLU A 43 11.08 3.52 0.79
N LYS A 44 10.22 4.21 1.54
CA LYS A 44 9.76 3.79 2.87
C LYS A 44 8.32 3.29 2.87
N HIS A 45 7.42 4.05 2.27
CA HIS A 45 6.00 3.71 2.17
C HIS A 45 5.34 4.46 1.01
N PRO A 46 4.44 3.83 0.24
CA PRO A 46 3.88 4.45 -0.96
C PRO A 46 3.02 5.69 -0.70
N ASN A 47 2.52 5.92 0.51
CA ASN A 47 1.78 7.15 0.84
C ASN A 47 2.50 8.44 0.41
N LYS A 48 3.83 8.45 0.38
CA LYS A 48 4.63 9.61 -0.03
C LYS A 48 5.10 9.51 -1.47
N ASP A 49 5.63 8.35 -1.84
CA ASP A 49 6.42 8.21 -3.06
C ASP A 49 5.56 7.78 -4.25
N ASP A 50 4.47 7.03 -3.99
CA ASP A 50 3.53 6.53 -4.98
C ASP A 50 2.10 6.48 -4.41
N PRO A 51 1.43 7.63 -4.22
CA PRO A 51 0.13 7.70 -3.56
C PRO A 51 -0.98 6.89 -4.24
N GLN A 52 -0.88 6.61 -5.54
CA GLN A 52 -1.85 5.77 -6.25
C GLN A 52 -1.84 4.31 -5.76
N ALA A 53 -0.69 3.86 -5.23
CA ALA A 53 -0.49 2.51 -4.69
C ALA A 53 -0.90 2.37 -3.22
N ALA A 54 -1.45 3.41 -2.60
CA ALA A 54 -1.80 3.41 -1.18
C ALA A 54 -3.31 3.63 -0.98
N PHE A 55 -3.93 2.72 -0.24
CA PHE A 55 -5.37 2.66 0.00
C PHE A 55 -5.64 2.74 1.50
N SER A 56 -6.18 3.88 1.94
CA SER A 56 -6.45 4.14 3.36
C SER A 56 -7.50 5.24 3.54
N LEU A 57 -8.01 5.33 4.76
CA LEU A 57 -8.87 6.42 5.19
C LEU A 57 -8.07 7.33 6.14
N THR A 58 -7.97 8.60 5.81
CA THR A 58 -7.32 9.61 6.66
C THR A 58 -8.39 10.54 7.24
N LEU A 59 -8.49 10.55 8.55
CA LEU A 59 -9.39 11.40 9.30
C LEU A 59 -8.68 12.68 9.75
N GLY A 60 -9.43 13.76 9.82
CA GLY A 60 -8.96 15.06 10.30
C GLY A 60 -9.76 15.59 11.48
N ASP A 61 -9.10 16.38 12.33
CA ASP A 61 -9.74 17.18 13.35
C ASP A 61 -10.40 18.43 12.75
N LYS A 62 -10.98 19.27 13.59
CA LYS A 62 -11.63 20.52 13.19
C LYS A 62 -10.69 21.53 12.53
N GLU A 63 -9.38 21.43 12.77
CA GLU A 63 -8.35 22.27 12.16
C GLU A 63 -7.76 21.67 10.87
N GLY A 64 -8.25 20.50 10.43
CA GLY A 64 -7.78 19.83 9.22
C GLY A 64 -6.47 19.06 9.41
N LYS A 65 -6.08 18.77 10.65
CA LYS A 65 -4.88 17.96 10.93
C LYS A 65 -5.25 16.48 11.03
N PRO A 66 -4.41 15.58 10.52
CA PRO A 66 -4.63 14.13 10.67
C PRO A 66 -4.79 13.73 12.13
N THR A 67 -5.83 12.94 12.42
CA THR A 67 -6.16 12.56 13.78
C THR A 67 -6.76 11.15 13.89
N VAL A 68 -6.98 10.69 15.11
CA VAL A 68 -7.61 9.40 15.43
C VAL A 68 -9.13 9.54 15.56
N PRO A 69 -9.91 8.45 15.41
CA PRO A 69 -11.37 8.50 15.37
C PRO A 69 -12.05 9.30 16.47
N PRO A 70 -11.67 9.19 17.75
CA PRO A 70 -12.34 9.94 18.82
C PRO A 70 -12.28 11.48 18.69
N LYS A 71 -11.29 11.99 17.94
CA LYS A 71 -11.08 13.43 17.71
C LYS A 71 -11.44 13.87 16.29
N ALA A 72 -11.88 12.95 15.45
CA ALA A 72 -12.15 13.21 14.06
C ALA A 72 -13.50 13.94 13.88
N THR A 73 -13.48 14.96 13.04
CA THR A 73 -14.66 15.73 12.65
C THR A 73 -14.86 15.75 11.13
N GLN A 74 -13.87 15.28 10.37
CA GLN A 74 -13.91 15.27 8.91
C GLN A 74 -13.04 14.16 8.32
N ILE A 75 -13.30 13.85 7.06
CA ILE A 75 -12.47 12.97 6.24
C ILE A 75 -11.55 13.85 5.39
N LEU A 76 -10.22 13.68 5.55
CA LEU A 76 -9.25 14.41 4.75
C LEU A 76 -8.98 13.69 3.41
N ARG A 77 -8.96 12.36 3.44
CA ARG A 77 -8.72 11.55 2.26
C ARG A 77 -9.35 10.16 2.46
N ASP A 78 -10.02 9.69 1.42
CA ASP A 78 -10.44 8.30 1.30
C ASP A 78 -9.94 7.75 -0.03
N SER A 79 -8.87 6.97 0.01
CA SER A 79 -8.31 6.29 -1.16
C SER A 79 -8.59 4.80 -1.18
N ARG A 80 -9.43 4.30 -0.27
CA ARG A 80 -9.85 2.90 -0.22
C ARG A 80 -10.50 2.49 -1.54
N LEU A 81 -10.42 1.21 -1.84
CA LEU A 81 -11.18 0.64 -2.97
C LEU A 81 -12.65 0.54 -2.58
N ALA A 82 -13.55 1.12 -3.38
CA ALA A 82 -14.99 0.99 -3.20
C ALA A 82 -15.45 -0.48 -3.37
N PRO A 83 -16.67 -0.84 -2.93
CA PRO A 83 -17.22 -2.17 -3.17
C PRO A 83 -17.15 -2.55 -4.65
N ASN A 84 -16.61 -3.72 -4.95
CA ASN A 84 -16.44 -4.25 -6.31
C ASN A 84 -15.63 -3.37 -7.28
N GLU A 85 -14.95 -2.35 -6.78
CA GLU A 85 -14.14 -1.45 -7.62
C GLU A 85 -13.02 -2.19 -8.33
N VAL A 86 -12.79 -1.79 -9.59
CA VAL A 86 -11.62 -2.15 -10.38
C VAL A 86 -10.82 -0.88 -10.61
N ARG A 87 -9.62 -0.80 -10.04
CA ARG A 87 -8.73 0.36 -10.18
C ARG A 87 -7.51 -0.03 -11.01
N THR A 88 -7.19 0.80 -11.98
CA THR A 88 -6.02 0.61 -12.85
C THR A 88 -4.94 1.59 -12.46
N LEU A 89 -3.76 1.09 -12.12
CA LEU A 89 -2.56 1.84 -11.82
C LEU A 89 -1.61 1.76 -13.01
N LYS A 90 -1.06 2.89 -13.44
CA LYS A 90 -0.13 2.95 -14.58
C LYS A 90 1.28 3.21 -14.09
N TYR A 91 2.24 2.46 -14.62
CA TYR A 91 3.64 2.55 -14.22
C TYR A 91 4.58 2.61 -15.42
N GLU A 92 5.63 3.39 -15.24
CA GLU A 92 6.85 3.31 -16.03
C GLU A 92 7.96 2.75 -15.14
N ILE A 93 8.28 1.48 -15.35
CA ILE A 93 9.23 0.73 -14.52
C ILE A 93 10.61 0.82 -15.16
N PRO A 94 11.64 1.32 -14.45
CA PRO A 94 12.99 1.29 -14.95
C PRO A 94 13.49 -0.16 -15.01
N LEU A 95 13.92 -0.58 -16.18
CA LEU A 95 14.54 -1.88 -16.38
C LEU A 95 16.03 -1.71 -16.60
N THR A 96 16.82 -2.65 -16.09
CA THR A 96 18.23 -2.80 -16.37
C THR A 96 18.48 -4.12 -17.11
N GLY A 97 19.66 -4.31 -17.70
CA GLY A 97 20.02 -5.58 -18.33
C GLY A 97 20.04 -6.78 -17.37
N ALA A 98 20.05 -6.53 -16.06
CA ALA A 98 19.98 -7.55 -15.03
C ALA A 98 18.55 -7.91 -14.60
N THR A 99 17.53 -7.11 -14.97
CA THR A 99 16.13 -7.36 -14.58
C THR A 99 15.62 -8.65 -15.22
N ARG A 100 15.01 -9.51 -14.41
CA ARG A 100 14.39 -10.78 -14.85
C ARG A 100 12.96 -10.92 -14.39
N ILE A 101 12.58 -10.28 -13.29
CA ILE A 101 11.25 -10.38 -12.72
C ILE A 101 10.73 -8.97 -12.40
N VAL A 102 9.48 -8.72 -12.77
CA VAL A 102 8.68 -7.60 -12.28
C VAL A 102 7.57 -8.20 -11.44
N ARG A 103 7.47 -7.82 -10.16
CA ARG A 103 6.49 -8.36 -9.23
C ARG A 103 5.69 -7.24 -8.58
N ALA A 104 4.37 -7.44 -8.57
CA ALA A 104 3.44 -6.64 -7.79
C ALA A 104 2.93 -7.47 -6.61
N GLU A 105 2.97 -6.89 -5.43
CA GLU A 105 2.48 -7.50 -4.19
C GLU A 105 1.49 -6.55 -3.52
N ALA A 106 0.34 -7.07 -3.21
CA ALA A 106 -0.69 -6.38 -2.46
C ALA A 106 -0.51 -6.70 -0.97
N LEU A 107 -0.20 -5.70 -0.18
CA LEU A 107 0.16 -5.81 1.22
C LEU A 107 -0.88 -5.15 2.10
N TYR A 108 -1.32 -5.87 3.14
CA TYR A 108 -2.21 -5.36 4.17
C TYR A 108 -1.42 -5.07 5.43
N ASP A 109 -1.57 -3.87 5.97
CA ASP A 109 -0.88 -3.45 7.17
C ASP A 109 -1.89 -2.99 8.23
N LEU A 110 -1.75 -3.50 9.45
CA LEU A 110 -2.64 -3.20 10.57
C LEU A 110 -2.52 -1.75 11.03
N LEU A 111 -1.35 -1.15 10.87
CA LEU A 111 -1.04 0.18 11.38
C LEU A 111 -0.37 1.03 10.33
N LEU A 112 -0.76 2.28 10.24
CA LEU A 112 -0.05 3.29 9.46
C LEU A 112 1.37 3.52 10.02
N PRO A 113 2.35 3.88 9.17
CA PRO A 113 3.75 4.00 9.58
C PRO A 113 4.01 4.85 10.85
N PRO A 114 3.37 6.01 11.05
CA PRO A 114 3.58 6.80 12.27
C PRO A 114 3.12 6.08 13.55
N ILE A 115 1.99 5.36 13.45
CA ILE A 115 1.45 4.59 14.60
C ILE A 115 2.35 3.39 14.88
N LYS A 116 2.80 2.72 13.82
CA LYS A 116 3.71 1.58 13.91
C LYS A 116 5.01 1.95 14.62
N ALA A 117 5.60 3.10 14.30
CA ALA A 117 6.80 3.59 14.94
C ALA A 117 6.63 3.74 16.47
N ASN A 118 5.45 4.23 16.90
CA ASN A 118 5.13 4.39 18.34
C ASN A 118 4.82 3.05 19.04
N MET A 119 4.53 1.99 18.30
CA MET A 119 4.19 0.67 18.84
C MET A 119 5.36 -0.31 18.85
N LYS A 120 6.49 0.08 18.25
CA LYS A 120 7.71 -0.73 18.28
C LYS A 120 8.15 -1.02 19.72
N GLY A 121 8.38 -2.29 20.04
CA GLY A 121 8.68 -2.75 21.39
C GLY A 121 7.49 -2.85 22.35
N LYS A 122 6.27 -2.43 21.91
CA LYS A 122 5.03 -2.55 22.70
C LYS A 122 4.10 -3.64 22.15
N LEU A 123 4.28 -4.01 20.89
CA LEU A 123 3.56 -5.08 20.21
C LEU A 123 4.55 -6.10 19.67
N PRO A 124 4.13 -7.37 19.50
CA PRO A 124 4.94 -8.36 18.81
C PRO A 124 5.31 -7.89 17.39
N ASP A 125 6.56 -8.13 17.00
CA ASP A 125 7.08 -7.68 15.68
C ASP A 125 6.26 -8.24 14.51
N GLU A 126 5.69 -9.42 14.65
CA GLU A 126 4.82 -10.06 13.65
C GLU A 126 3.57 -9.21 13.32
N LEU A 127 3.03 -8.48 14.30
CA LEU A 127 1.88 -7.58 14.12
C LEU A 127 2.29 -6.25 13.47
N LEU A 128 3.58 -5.93 13.49
CA LEU A 128 4.14 -4.74 12.87
C LEU A 128 4.58 -4.96 11.41
N GLN A 129 4.55 -6.21 10.92
CA GLN A 129 4.89 -6.55 9.54
C GLN A 129 3.66 -6.56 8.65
N PRO A 130 3.74 -6.01 7.43
CA PRO A 130 2.68 -6.13 6.44
C PRO A 130 2.43 -7.61 6.09
N LYS A 131 1.17 -7.94 5.82
CA LYS A 131 0.75 -9.27 5.39
C LYS A 131 0.49 -9.29 3.89
N LEU A 132 1.03 -10.28 3.20
CA LEU A 132 0.78 -10.46 1.77
C LEU A 132 -0.67 -10.93 1.56
N ALA A 133 -1.43 -10.17 0.78
CA ALA A 133 -2.82 -10.48 0.43
C ALA A 133 -2.93 -11.09 -0.98
N ALA A 134 -2.13 -10.60 -1.93
CA ALA A 134 -2.09 -11.11 -3.30
C ALA A 134 -0.77 -10.76 -3.97
N SER A 135 -0.40 -11.48 -5.02
CA SER A 135 0.76 -11.16 -5.83
C SER A 135 0.53 -11.51 -7.30
N ALA A 136 1.25 -10.81 -8.18
CA ALA A 136 1.36 -11.12 -9.60
C ALA A 136 2.79 -10.85 -10.06
N GLU A 137 3.30 -11.65 -11.01
CA GLU A 137 4.64 -11.42 -11.56
C GLU A 137 4.69 -11.62 -13.06
N ILE A 138 5.64 -10.93 -13.68
CA ILE A 138 6.03 -11.11 -15.08
C ILE A 138 7.51 -11.47 -15.09
N ARG A 139 7.88 -12.49 -15.83
CA ARG A 139 9.27 -12.86 -16.11
C ARG A 139 9.67 -12.32 -17.48
N LEU A 140 10.85 -11.72 -17.55
CA LEU A 140 11.43 -11.08 -18.71
C LEU A 140 12.54 -11.95 -19.33
#